data_7309ab21ec999be1a3c12c895217baf8
#
_entry.id   7309ab21ec999be1a3c12c895217baf8
#
_cell.length_a   1.000
_cell.length_b   1.000
_cell.length_c   1.000
_cell.angle_alpha   90.00
_cell.angle_beta   90.00
_cell.angle_gamma   90.00
#
_symmetry.space_group_name_H-M   'P 1'
#
loop_
_entity.id
_entity.type
_entity.pdbx_description
1 polymer ?
#
loop_
_entity_poly.entity_id
_entity_poly.type
_entity_poly.pdbx_seq_one_letter_code
_entity_poly.pdbx_strand_id
1 'polypeptide(L)'
;IFTQQVVGDFMNPSYVCIKIDMEKGEGPGLMQKLDVTAFPTFIIFNSEGKEIGRWVGGSNAETFIQKVKDNSKDTSTESMDLRFANGERDPQFLLEYINMLGASYKQKQCNIVAEALLDGKAETFASDAALSSVFMKHLQNPFHPAFVYTAKQPQALVAATSQAAVSAKLQNTWNSYSRTLIEEKDGAVSMDTEKFQAFV
;
A
#
# COMPACT_ATOMS: atom_id res chain seq x y z
N ILE A 1 -10.41 20.83 -23.86
CA ILE A 1 -10.64 20.15 -22.59
C ILE A 1 -10.20 21.03 -21.40
N PHE A 2 -9.04 21.66 -21.46
CA PHE A 2 -8.51 22.51 -20.38
C PHE A 2 -9.27 23.84 -20.17
N THR A 3 -10.19 24.18 -21.05
CA THR A 3 -11.09 25.35 -20.90
C THR A 3 -12.37 25.04 -20.16
N GLN A 4 -12.59 23.78 -19.80
CA GLN A 4 -13.78 23.35 -19.06
C GLN A 4 -13.56 23.50 -17.54
N GLN A 5 -14.50 24.18 -16.87
CA GLN A 5 -14.40 24.48 -15.43
C GLN A 5 -14.17 23.21 -14.59
N VAL A 6 -14.91 22.13 -14.87
CA VAL A 6 -14.78 20.86 -14.15
C VAL A 6 -13.37 20.25 -14.21
N VAL A 7 -12.66 20.46 -15.32
CA VAL A 7 -11.27 19.99 -15.47
C VAL A 7 -10.34 20.89 -14.67
N GLY A 8 -10.55 22.20 -14.71
CA GLY A 8 -9.77 23.17 -13.91
C GLY A 8 -9.94 22.93 -12.42
N ASP A 9 -11.16 22.74 -11.94
CA ASP A 9 -11.47 22.48 -10.53
C ASP A 9 -10.81 21.18 -10.02
N PHE A 10 -10.69 20.18 -10.88
CA PHE A 10 -10.00 18.93 -10.57
C PHE A 10 -8.46 19.05 -10.62
N MET A 11 -7.92 19.72 -11.66
CA MET A 11 -6.46 19.76 -11.91
C MET A 11 -5.73 20.78 -11.03
N ASN A 12 -6.26 22.00 -10.92
CA ASN A 12 -5.55 23.12 -10.30
C ASN A 12 -5.13 22.92 -8.84
N PRO A 13 -5.90 22.21 -7.99
CA PRO A 13 -5.48 21.98 -6.60
C PRO A 13 -4.29 21.01 -6.46
N SER A 14 -4.07 20.15 -7.44
CA SER A 14 -3.16 18.99 -7.30
C SER A 14 -2.08 18.88 -8.35
N TYR A 15 -2.18 19.62 -9.47
CA TYR A 15 -1.29 19.48 -10.60
C TYR A 15 -0.79 20.83 -11.12
N VAL A 16 0.47 20.89 -11.52
CA VAL A 16 1.02 21.95 -12.35
C VAL A 16 0.91 21.51 -13.82
N CYS A 17 0.02 22.16 -14.59
CA CYS A 17 -0.25 21.77 -15.96
C CYS A 17 0.58 22.62 -16.93
N ILE A 18 1.32 21.98 -17.84
CA ILE A 18 2.12 22.61 -18.90
C ILE A 18 1.61 22.10 -20.24
N LYS A 19 1.37 23.02 -21.17
CA LYS A 19 1.07 22.71 -22.57
C LYS A 19 2.24 23.13 -23.44
N ILE A 20 2.79 22.19 -24.19
CA ILE A 20 3.94 22.39 -25.06
C ILE A 20 3.53 22.12 -26.51
N ASP A 21 3.89 23.04 -27.40
CA ASP A 21 3.78 22.86 -28.86
C ASP A 21 5.04 22.11 -29.33
N MET A 22 4.88 20.84 -29.66
CA MET A 22 6.00 19.97 -30.03
C MET A 22 6.61 20.28 -31.41
N GLU A 23 5.99 21.17 -32.19
CA GLU A 23 6.49 21.58 -33.48
C GLU A 23 7.26 22.92 -33.43
N LYS A 24 7.27 23.61 -32.27
CA LYS A 24 7.88 24.95 -32.12
C LYS A 24 8.79 25.03 -30.88
N GLY A 25 9.74 25.96 -30.96
CA GLY A 25 10.64 26.29 -29.87
C GLY A 25 11.43 25.07 -29.38
N GLU A 26 11.32 24.74 -28.10
CA GLU A 26 11.97 23.58 -27.49
C GLU A 26 11.23 22.25 -27.75
N GLY A 27 10.03 22.32 -28.33
CA GLY A 27 9.16 21.19 -28.59
C GLY A 27 9.80 20.03 -29.34
N PRO A 28 10.49 20.23 -30.46
CA PRO A 28 11.14 19.14 -31.20
C PRO A 28 12.18 18.37 -30.39
N GLY A 29 12.96 19.04 -29.53
CA GLY A 29 13.92 18.42 -28.64
C GLY A 29 13.24 17.62 -27.49
N LEU A 30 12.15 18.18 -26.98
CA LEU A 30 11.35 17.50 -25.95
C LEU A 30 10.59 16.30 -26.52
N MET A 31 10.06 16.40 -27.73
CA MET A 31 9.39 15.33 -28.45
C MET A 31 10.29 14.08 -28.54
N GLN A 32 11.55 14.26 -28.90
CA GLN A 32 12.53 13.19 -29.00
C GLN A 32 12.90 12.66 -27.59
N LYS A 33 13.17 13.56 -26.65
CA LYS A 33 13.56 13.19 -25.28
C LYS A 33 12.48 12.42 -24.53
N LEU A 34 11.20 12.76 -24.77
CA LEU A 34 10.05 12.16 -24.12
C LEU A 34 9.40 11.05 -24.96
N ASP A 35 9.99 10.69 -26.10
CA ASP A 35 9.47 9.67 -27.03
C ASP A 35 7.99 9.90 -27.38
N VAL A 36 7.65 11.14 -27.79
CA VAL A 36 6.29 11.51 -28.19
C VAL A 36 6.14 11.27 -29.69
N THR A 37 5.29 10.31 -30.06
CA THR A 37 5.09 9.88 -31.43
C THR A 37 3.72 10.25 -32.02
N ALA A 38 2.79 10.72 -31.19
CA ALA A 38 1.43 11.09 -31.63
C ALA A 38 0.86 12.23 -30.77
N PHE A 39 -0.18 12.91 -31.28
CA PHE A 39 -0.80 14.06 -30.60
C PHE A 39 -2.33 13.91 -30.46
N PRO A 40 -2.91 14.41 -29.36
CA PRO A 40 -2.23 14.87 -28.15
C PRO A 40 -1.68 13.71 -27.33
N THR A 41 -0.50 13.85 -26.77
CA THR A 41 0.05 12.97 -25.73
C THR A 41 0.02 13.69 -24.39
N PHE A 42 -0.42 12.99 -23.36
CA PHE A 42 -0.43 13.47 -22.00
C PHE A 42 0.58 12.64 -21.19
N ILE A 43 1.42 13.33 -20.41
CA ILE A 43 2.44 12.69 -19.56
C ILE A 43 2.30 13.28 -18.18
N ILE A 44 2.33 12.43 -17.17
CA ILE A 44 2.32 12.82 -15.76
C ILE A 44 3.68 12.51 -15.18
N PHE A 45 4.28 13.50 -14.53
CA PHE A 45 5.50 13.35 -13.76
C PHE A 45 5.18 13.51 -12.26
N ASN A 46 5.90 12.80 -11.41
CA ASN A 46 5.88 13.04 -9.98
C ASN A 46 6.74 14.26 -9.62
N SER A 47 6.79 14.62 -8.32
CA SER A 47 7.57 15.75 -7.81
C SER A 47 9.09 15.63 -8.04
N GLU A 48 9.59 14.43 -8.30
CA GLU A 48 11.00 14.14 -8.59
C GLU A 48 11.30 14.21 -10.10
N GLY A 49 10.29 14.48 -10.93
CA GLY A 49 10.43 14.53 -12.38
C GLY A 49 10.48 13.16 -13.06
N LYS A 50 10.07 12.11 -12.38
CA LYS A 50 9.93 10.76 -12.94
C LYS A 50 8.55 10.64 -13.60
N GLU A 51 8.49 10.12 -14.82
CA GLU A 51 7.23 9.79 -15.48
C GLU A 51 6.50 8.67 -14.74
N ILE A 52 5.26 8.92 -14.34
CA ILE A 52 4.40 7.97 -13.62
C ILE A 52 3.18 7.54 -14.42
N GLY A 53 2.86 8.25 -15.50
CA GLY A 53 1.74 7.89 -16.35
C GLY A 53 1.76 8.58 -17.71
N ARG A 54 1.19 7.91 -18.70
CA ARG A 54 1.12 8.40 -20.09
C ARG A 54 -0.10 7.86 -20.80
N TRP A 55 -0.73 8.69 -21.64
CA TRP A 55 -1.69 8.21 -22.64
C TRP A 55 -1.72 9.12 -23.87
N VAL A 56 -2.23 8.60 -24.96
CA VAL A 56 -2.38 9.28 -26.24
C VAL A 56 -3.86 9.44 -26.57
N GLY A 57 -4.19 10.51 -27.27
CA GLY A 57 -5.52 10.80 -27.79
C GLY A 57 -6.36 11.68 -26.88
N GLY A 58 -7.24 12.47 -27.51
CA GLY A 58 -8.22 13.32 -26.83
C GLY A 58 -9.39 12.50 -26.24
N SER A 59 -10.11 13.12 -25.31
CA SER A 59 -11.33 12.56 -24.72
C SER A 59 -12.24 13.68 -24.21
N ASN A 60 -13.45 13.38 -23.78
CA ASN A 60 -14.28 14.32 -23.03
C ASN A 60 -13.71 14.58 -21.62
N ALA A 61 -14.28 15.54 -20.87
CA ALA A 61 -13.78 15.94 -19.56
C ALA A 61 -13.81 14.80 -18.53
N GLU A 62 -14.89 14.06 -18.48
CA GLU A 62 -15.07 12.96 -17.54
C GLU A 62 -14.04 11.84 -17.77
N THR A 63 -13.91 11.40 -19.01
CA THR A 63 -12.91 10.40 -19.40
C THR A 63 -11.48 10.91 -19.17
N PHE A 64 -11.23 12.20 -19.39
CA PHE A 64 -9.93 12.81 -19.13
C PHE A 64 -9.57 12.76 -17.65
N ILE A 65 -10.50 13.19 -16.78
CA ILE A 65 -10.32 13.14 -15.32
C ILE A 65 -10.08 11.69 -14.86
N GLN A 66 -10.84 10.74 -15.41
CA GLN A 66 -10.64 9.32 -15.07
C GLN A 66 -9.24 8.83 -15.51
N LYS A 67 -8.80 9.16 -16.73
CA LYS A 67 -7.45 8.84 -17.21
C LYS A 67 -6.36 9.46 -16.33
N VAL A 68 -6.53 10.71 -15.89
CA VAL A 68 -5.58 11.31 -14.95
C VAL A 68 -5.53 10.51 -13.65
N LYS A 69 -6.68 10.20 -13.04
CA LYS A 69 -6.74 9.40 -11.82
C LYS A 69 -6.07 8.03 -11.95
N ASP A 70 -6.30 7.35 -13.08
CA ASP A 70 -5.75 6.02 -13.33
C ASP A 70 -4.24 6.04 -13.59
N ASN A 71 -3.73 7.11 -14.20
CA ASN A 71 -2.32 7.25 -14.56
C ASN A 71 -1.50 8.07 -13.55
N SER A 72 -2.12 8.72 -12.56
CA SER A 72 -1.40 9.49 -11.52
C SER A 72 -1.01 8.65 -10.31
N LYS A 73 -1.39 7.39 -10.28
CA LYS A 73 -1.01 6.51 -9.19
C LYS A 73 0.47 6.18 -9.31
N ASP A 74 1.30 7.00 -8.66
CA ASP A 74 2.69 6.61 -8.43
C ASP A 74 2.69 5.43 -7.47
N THR A 75 2.82 4.24 -8.02
CA THR A 75 2.91 2.97 -7.30
C THR A 75 4.36 2.57 -7.04
N SER A 76 5.33 3.51 -7.17
CA SER A 76 6.69 3.23 -6.74
C SER A 76 6.74 2.94 -5.23
N THR A 77 7.70 2.13 -4.82
CA THR A 77 7.88 1.79 -3.40
C THR A 77 8.08 3.05 -2.56
N GLU A 78 8.86 3.99 -3.06
CA GLU A 78 9.17 5.27 -2.42
C GLU A 78 7.90 6.11 -2.22
N SER A 79 7.05 6.20 -3.21
CA SER A 79 5.79 6.93 -3.12
C SER A 79 4.84 6.31 -2.10
N MET A 80 4.69 4.99 -2.12
CA MET A 80 3.85 4.26 -1.16
C MET A 80 4.40 4.39 0.27
N ASP A 81 5.72 4.30 0.47
CA ASP A 81 6.39 4.49 1.75
C ASP A 81 6.11 5.89 2.31
N LEU A 82 6.23 6.95 1.47
CA LEU A 82 5.95 8.34 1.86
C LEU A 82 4.47 8.58 2.20
N ARG A 83 3.55 8.06 1.39
CA ARG A 83 2.10 8.17 1.65
C ARG A 83 1.73 7.54 2.99
N PHE A 84 2.24 6.34 3.25
CA PHE A 84 2.03 5.67 4.53
C PHE A 84 2.64 6.43 5.71
N ALA A 85 3.89 6.94 5.57
CA ALA A 85 4.56 7.76 6.57
C ALA A 85 3.82 9.07 6.86
N ASN A 86 3.20 9.68 5.84
CA ASN A 86 2.39 10.89 5.96
C ASN A 86 0.97 10.63 6.51
N GLY A 87 0.68 9.40 6.93
CA GLY A 87 -0.56 9.07 7.63
C GLY A 87 -1.72 8.63 6.71
N GLU A 88 -1.49 8.33 5.44
CA GLU A 88 -2.55 7.79 4.60
C GLU A 88 -2.94 6.39 5.07
N ARG A 89 -4.23 6.19 5.33
CA ARG A 89 -4.80 4.95 5.90
C ARG A 89 -6.03 4.48 5.14
N ASP A 90 -6.21 4.93 3.90
CA ASP A 90 -7.28 4.43 3.04
C ASP A 90 -7.14 2.90 2.87
N PRO A 91 -8.21 2.11 3.07
CA PRO A 91 -8.13 0.65 3.02
C PRO A 91 -7.64 0.10 1.68
N GLN A 92 -8.02 0.72 0.56
CA GLN A 92 -7.59 0.28 -0.75
C GLN A 92 -6.11 0.57 -0.97
N PHE A 93 -5.65 1.77 -0.56
CA PHE A 93 -4.23 2.10 -0.56
C PHE A 93 -3.41 1.09 0.26
N LEU A 94 -3.84 0.76 1.48
CA LEU A 94 -3.13 -0.19 2.34
C LEU A 94 -3.10 -1.60 1.75
N LEU A 95 -4.15 -2.04 1.05
CA LEU A 95 -4.17 -3.32 0.33
C LEU A 95 -3.21 -3.33 -0.86
N GLU A 96 -3.17 -2.27 -1.65
CA GLU A 96 -2.23 -2.12 -2.77
C GLU A 96 -0.78 -2.12 -2.26
N TYR A 97 -0.51 -1.38 -1.19
CA TYR A 97 0.81 -1.26 -0.58
C TYR A 97 1.30 -2.60 0.00
N ILE A 98 0.46 -3.33 0.73
CA ILE A 98 0.84 -4.62 1.32
C ILE A 98 1.10 -5.68 0.23
N ASN A 99 0.37 -5.65 -0.87
CA ASN A 99 0.61 -6.54 -2.01
C ASN A 99 1.96 -6.26 -2.66
N MET A 100 2.31 -4.99 -2.87
CA MET A 100 3.60 -4.58 -3.40
C MET A 100 4.76 -4.97 -2.47
N LEU A 101 4.63 -4.72 -1.17
CA LEU A 101 5.62 -5.11 -0.17
C LEU A 101 5.81 -6.64 -0.12
N GLY A 102 4.71 -7.40 -0.24
CA GLY A 102 4.73 -8.85 -0.28
C GLY A 102 5.45 -9.39 -1.51
N ALA A 103 5.22 -8.80 -2.69
CA ALA A 103 5.93 -9.13 -3.92
C ALA A 103 7.45 -8.83 -3.83
N SER A 104 7.83 -7.87 -3.00
CA SER A 104 9.23 -7.49 -2.74
C SER A 104 9.83 -8.18 -1.51
N TYR A 105 9.16 -9.17 -0.93
CA TYR A 105 9.58 -9.92 0.27
C TYR A 105 9.87 -9.06 1.51
N LYS A 106 9.28 -7.87 1.61
CA LYS A 106 9.44 -6.94 2.76
C LYS A 106 8.49 -7.30 3.93
N GLN A 107 8.66 -8.49 4.50
CA GLN A 107 7.71 -9.06 5.48
C GLN A 107 7.51 -8.20 6.75
N LYS A 108 8.55 -7.56 7.26
CA LYS A 108 8.44 -6.68 8.44
C LYS A 108 7.51 -5.50 8.15
N GLN A 109 7.63 -4.92 6.97
CA GLN A 109 6.82 -3.79 6.53
C GLN A 109 5.38 -4.23 6.24
N CYS A 110 5.19 -5.43 5.64
CA CYS A 110 3.87 -6.02 5.49
C CYS A 110 3.14 -6.15 6.84
N ASN A 111 3.82 -6.54 7.92
CA ASN A 111 3.20 -6.61 9.25
C ASN A 111 2.72 -5.23 9.72
N ILE A 112 3.56 -4.20 9.62
CA ILE A 112 3.20 -2.83 10.04
C ILE A 112 1.97 -2.32 9.27
N VAL A 113 1.92 -2.55 7.96
CA VAL A 113 0.78 -2.16 7.13
C VAL A 113 -0.46 -3.00 7.45
N ALA A 114 -0.28 -4.30 7.74
CA ALA A 114 -1.37 -5.17 8.16
C ALA A 114 -1.99 -4.73 9.49
N GLU A 115 -1.17 -4.32 10.46
CA GLU A 115 -1.64 -3.76 11.73
C GLU A 115 -2.50 -2.52 11.47
N ALA A 116 -2.01 -1.58 10.65
CA ALA A 116 -2.76 -0.37 10.32
C ALA A 116 -4.07 -0.65 9.57
N LEU A 117 -4.09 -1.64 8.66
CA LEU A 117 -5.28 -2.01 7.89
C LEU A 117 -6.35 -2.69 8.76
N LEU A 118 -5.93 -3.48 9.75
CA LEU A 118 -6.81 -4.24 10.64
C LEU A 118 -7.19 -3.46 11.91
N ASP A 119 -6.61 -2.27 12.11
CA ASP A 119 -6.95 -1.42 13.25
C ASP A 119 -8.44 -1.08 13.27
N GLY A 120 -9.05 -1.16 14.46
CA GLY A 120 -10.49 -0.95 14.65
C GLY A 120 -11.41 -2.01 14.02
N LYS A 121 -10.88 -3.08 13.40
CA LYS A 121 -11.68 -4.09 12.67
C LYS A 121 -11.62 -5.50 13.30
N ALA A 122 -11.23 -5.60 14.57
CA ALA A 122 -11.02 -6.88 15.25
C ALA A 122 -12.21 -7.86 15.14
N GLU A 123 -13.43 -7.35 15.23
CA GLU A 123 -14.65 -8.16 15.21
C GLU A 123 -15.21 -8.41 13.81
N THR A 124 -14.79 -7.62 12.81
CA THR A 124 -15.41 -7.61 11.49
C THR A 124 -14.52 -8.08 10.35
N PHE A 125 -13.19 -8.07 10.51
CA PHE A 125 -12.26 -8.39 9.43
C PHE A 125 -12.47 -9.79 8.84
N ALA A 126 -12.91 -10.76 9.64
CA ALA A 126 -13.10 -12.14 9.21
C ALA A 126 -14.25 -12.32 8.21
N SER A 127 -15.16 -11.35 8.10
CA SER A 127 -16.23 -11.34 7.09
C SER A 127 -15.77 -10.81 5.71
N ASP A 128 -14.57 -10.23 5.62
CA ASP A 128 -13.96 -9.74 4.40
C ASP A 128 -12.80 -10.65 3.97
N ALA A 129 -12.88 -11.20 2.76
CA ALA A 129 -11.88 -12.14 2.26
C ALA A 129 -10.48 -11.52 2.09
N ALA A 130 -10.38 -10.24 1.71
CA ALA A 130 -9.11 -9.54 1.57
C ALA A 130 -8.46 -9.30 2.94
N LEU A 131 -9.24 -8.82 3.92
CA LEU A 131 -8.75 -8.60 5.28
C LEU A 131 -8.38 -9.92 5.98
N SER A 132 -9.17 -10.97 5.79
CA SER A 132 -8.84 -12.33 6.27
C SER A 132 -7.52 -12.84 5.69
N SER A 133 -7.28 -12.62 4.38
CA SER A 133 -6.03 -12.97 3.73
C SER A 133 -4.84 -12.18 4.30
N VAL A 134 -5.02 -10.88 4.54
CA VAL A 134 -3.98 -10.02 5.15
C VAL A 134 -3.66 -10.49 6.57
N PHE A 135 -4.66 -10.78 7.39
CA PHE A 135 -4.47 -11.34 8.72
C PHE A 135 -3.65 -12.64 8.66
N MET A 136 -4.07 -13.57 7.85
CA MET A 136 -3.42 -14.88 7.74
C MET A 136 -1.98 -14.80 7.26
N LYS A 137 -1.68 -13.94 6.29
CA LYS A 137 -0.36 -13.87 5.64
C LYS A 137 0.61 -12.93 6.36
N HIS A 138 0.14 -11.77 6.83
CA HIS A 138 1.01 -10.65 7.15
C HIS A 138 0.99 -10.20 8.60
N LEU A 139 -0.15 -10.34 9.35
CA LEU A 139 -0.17 -9.94 10.74
C LEU A 139 0.69 -10.87 11.59
N GLN A 140 1.74 -10.34 12.23
CA GLN A 140 2.69 -11.10 13.06
C GLN A 140 2.71 -10.61 14.52
N ASN A 141 1.90 -9.62 14.87
CA ASN A 141 1.81 -9.09 16.21
C ASN A 141 0.73 -9.86 17.02
N PRO A 142 1.11 -10.68 18.03
CA PRO A 142 0.16 -11.44 18.83
C PRO A 142 -0.67 -10.57 19.78
N PHE A 143 -0.31 -9.30 19.98
CA PHE A 143 -1.03 -8.34 20.82
C PHE A 143 -1.99 -7.46 20.02
N HIS A 144 -1.97 -7.54 18.71
CA HIS A 144 -2.90 -6.77 17.88
C HIS A 144 -4.35 -7.18 18.20
N PRO A 145 -5.32 -6.25 18.35
CA PRO A 145 -6.70 -6.54 18.71
C PRO A 145 -7.36 -7.63 17.86
N ALA A 146 -7.12 -7.64 16.54
CA ALA A 146 -7.63 -8.68 15.64
C ALA A 146 -7.05 -10.07 15.96
N PHE A 147 -5.77 -10.16 16.37
CA PHE A 147 -5.17 -11.42 16.76
C PHE A 147 -5.74 -11.91 18.10
N VAL A 148 -5.83 -11.04 19.10
CA VAL A 148 -6.39 -11.35 20.43
C VAL A 148 -7.85 -11.79 20.31
N TYR A 149 -8.63 -11.10 19.49
CA TYR A 149 -10.02 -11.47 19.19
C TYR A 149 -10.11 -12.86 18.54
N THR A 150 -9.30 -13.12 17.52
CA THR A 150 -9.28 -14.43 16.83
C THR A 150 -8.87 -15.57 17.79
N ALA A 151 -7.91 -15.33 18.68
CA ALA A 151 -7.50 -16.34 19.67
C ALA A 151 -8.64 -16.72 20.63
N LYS A 152 -9.52 -15.77 20.95
CA LYS A 152 -10.70 -16.01 21.82
C LYS A 152 -11.91 -16.55 21.06
N GLN A 153 -12.09 -16.13 19.81
CA GLN A 153 -13.27 -16.42 18.99
C GLN A 153 -12.86 -16.79 17.53
N PRO A 154 -12.25 -17.96 17.32
CA PRO A 154 -11.70 -18.32 16.01
C PRO A 154 -12.77 -18.64 14.94
N GLN A 155 -14.01 -18.87 15.35
CA GLN A 155 -15.05 -19.48 14.49
C GLN A 155 -15.33 -18.68 13.21
N ALA A 156 -15.35 -17.35 13.28
CA ALA A 156 -15.59 -16.52 12.11
C ALA A 156 -14.49 -16.71 11.04
N LEU A 157 -13.23 -16.73 11.46
CA LEU A 157 -12.10 -16.93 10.56
C LEU A 157 -11.97 -18.39 10.09
N VAL A 158 -12.34 -19.36 10.94
CA VAL A 158 -12.41 -20.79 10.58
C VAL A 158 -13.42 -21.02 9.45
N ALA A 159 -14.57 -20.33 9.49
CA ALA A 159 -15.57 -20.41 8.43
C ALA A 159 -15.05 -19.90 7.07
N ALA A 160 -14.17 -18.92 7.08
CA ALA A 160 -13.55 -18.36 5.87
C ALA A 160 -12.31 -19.14 5.38
N THR A 161 -11.73 -20.01 6.24
CA THR A 161 -10.47 -20.71 5.94
C THR A 161 -10.56 -22.20 6.32
N SER A 162 -9.94 -22.56 7.45
CA SER A 162 -10.09 -23.88 8.10
C SER A 162 -9.57 -23.83 9.55
N GLN A 163 -10.04 -24.73 10.39
CA GLN A 163 -9.57 -24.86 11.77
C GLN A 163 -8.05 -25.07 11.84
N ALA A 164 -7.51 -25.94 10.98
CA ALA A 164 -6.07 -26.22 10.96
C ALA A 164 -5.24 -24.97 10.59
N ALA A 165 -5.69 -24.20 9.59
CA ALA A 165 -5.00 -22.99 9.16
C ALA A 165 -4.99 -21.91 10.25
N VAL A 166 -6.13 -21.69 10.92
CA VAL A 166 -6.23 -20.70 12.01
C VAL A 166 -5.38 -21.12 13.19
N SER A 167 -5.45 -22.38 13.60
CA SER A 167 -4.62 -22.90 14.71
C SER A 167 -3.13 -22.77 14.42
N ALA A 168 -2.70 -23.14 13.21
CA ALA A 168 -1.31 -22.98 12.78
C ALA A 168 -0.87 -21.51 12.77
N LYS A 169 -1.72 -20.60 12.28
CA LYS A 169 -1.44 -19.16 12.29
C LYS A 169 -1.22 -18.64 13.70
N LEU A 170 -2.11 -18.94 14.63
CA LEU A 170 -2.02 -18.49 16.03
C LEU A 170 -0.75 -19.04 16.67
N GLN A 171 -0.51 -20.35 16.56
CA GLN A 171 0.67 -20.99 17.13
C GLN A 171 1.99 -20.47 16.55
N ASN A 172 2.08 -20.33 15.22
CA ASN A 172 3.29 -19.85 14.57
C ASN A 172 3.61 -18.39 14.94
N THR A 173 2.60 -17.54 15.06
CA THR A 173 2.78 -16.15 15.48
C THR A 173 3.30 -16.08 16.91
N TRP A 174 2.73 -16.84 17.85
CA TRP A 174 3.22 -16.93 19.22
C TRP A 174 4.63 -17.51 19.31
N ASN A 175 4.93 -18.58 18.58
CA ASN A 175 6.26 -19.18 18.56
C ASN A 175 7.31 -18.21 17.98
N SER A 176 6.94 -17.42 16.97
CA SER A 176 7.83 -16.40 16.41
C SER A 176 8.09 -15.28 17.41
N TYR A 177 7.06 -14.81 18.10
CA TYR A 177 7.21 -13.79 19.13
C TYR A 177 8.04 -14.30 20.32
N SER A 178 7.76 -15.50 20.85
CA SER A 178 8.51 -16.05 21.99
C SER A 178 10.00 -16.19 21.71
N ARG A 179 10.39 -16.46 20.47
CA ARG A 179 11.82 -16.47 20.08
C ARG A 179 12.48 -15.10 20.19
N THR A 180 11.72 -14.00 20.07
CA THR A 180 12.27 -12.64 20.25
C THR A 180 12.55 -12.29 21.70
N LEU A 181 12.04 -13.09 22.65
CA LEU A 181 12.29 -12.96 24.07
C LEU A 181 13.61 -13.62 24.51
N ILE A 182 14.25 -14.38 23.61
CA ILE A 182 15.47 -15.12 23.87
C ILE A 182 16.60 -14.43 23.14
N GLU A 183 17.66 -14.08 23.85
CA GLU A 183 18.90 -13.54 23.31
C GLU A 183 20.02 -14.57 23.46
N GLU A 184 20.77 -14.81 22.40
CA GLU A 184 22.00 -15.58 22.42
C GLU A 184 23.19 -14.64 22.26
N LYS A 185 24.03 -14.58 23.30
CA LYS A 185 25.23 -13.76 23.28
C LYS A 185 26.41 -14.59 23.80
N ASP A 186 27.49 -14.68 23.01
CA ASP A 186 28.73 -15.40 23.34
C ASP A 186 28.51 -16.88 23.76
N GLY A 187 27.50 -17.54 23.13
CA GLY A 187 27.13 -18.92 23.42
C GLY A 187 26.29 -19.10 24.71
N ALA A 188 25.95 -18.02 25.40
CA ALA A 188 25.02 -18.04 26.52
C ALA A 188 23.63 -17.62 26.06
N VAL A 189 22.61 -18.38 26.43
CA VAL A 189 21.21 -18.10 26.16
C VAL A 189 20.62 -17.35 27.36
N SER A 190 20.08 -16.18 27.14
CA SER A 190 19.41 -15.36 28.16
C SER A 190 18.01 -14.95 27.69
N MET A 191 17.14 -14.65 28.63
CA MET A 191 15.81 -14.12 28.33
C MET A 191 15.85 -12.59 28.44
N ASP A 192 15.28 -11.89 27.43
CA ASP A 192 15.04 -10.46 27.48
C ASP A 192 13.95 -10.18 28.54
N THR A 193 14.39 -9.84 29.74
CA THR A 193 13.49 -9.64 30.88
C THR A 193 12.58 -8.43 30.73
N GLU A 194 13.00 -7.39 29.98
CA GLU A 194 12.17 -6.21 29.74
C GLU A 194 11.01 -6.55 28.80
N LYS A 195 11.29 -7.25 27.70
CA LYS A 195 10.25 -7.74 26.78
C LYS A 195 9.34 -8.76 27.46
N PHE A 196 9.91 -9.63 28.31
CA PHE A 196 9.10 -10.60 29.04
C PHE A 196 8.17 -9.93 30.06
N GLN A 197 8.64 -8.91 30.79
CA GLN A 197 7.79 -8.15 31.72
C GLN A 197 6.68 -7.35 31.01
N ALA A 198 6.92 -6.90 29.79
CA ALA A 198 5.88 -6.27 28.98
C ALA A 198 4.84 -7.29 28.46
N PHE A 199 5.15 -8.59 28.55
CA PHE A 199 4.28 -9.69 28.12
C PHE A 199 3.33 -10.19 29.24
N VAL A 200 3.71 -10.07 30.52
CA VAL A 200 2.95 -10.54 31.70
C VAL A 200 2.03 -9.44 32.21
#